data_295f4bbbd46da0a10cbc9839e1f834a4
#
_entry.id   295f4bbbd46da0a10cbc9839e1f834a4
#
_cell.length_a   1.000
_cell.length_b   1.000
_cell.length_c   1.000
_cell.angle_alpha   90.00
_cell.angle_beta   90.00
_cell.angle_gamma   90.00
#
_symmetry.space_group_name_H-M   'P 1'
#
loop_
_entity.id
_entity.type
_entity.pdbx_description
1 polymer ?
#
loop_
_entity_poly.entity_id
_entity_poly.type
_entity_poly.pdbx_seq_one_letter_code
_entity_poly.pdbx_strand_id
1 'polypeptide(L)'
;MKYYNCKRYLKALWVALLLFLAMPGVKAQVTVEATIDSLQLLIGEQAKIKLQVSMDANQKLRLPLLRDTLVTGVEILDVAKPDTQLLNNNKRWLISQEYTITSFDSALYYLPPFEVFVNDQSYRSKALALKVYSVPVDTLHPDQFFGPKDIREVPITWNDIAPLVYSALAMLILGAAAVFFIIRYRDNKPIIKIIKIEIGRAHV
;
A
#
# COMPACT_ATOMS: atom_id res chain seq x y z
N MET A 1 17.22 -56.57 -44.80
CA MET A 1 17.75 -55.99 -43.55
C MET A 1 16.94 -54.77 -43.00
N LYS A 2 15.89 -54.24 -43.57
CA LYS A 2 15.14 -53.08 -43.05
C LYS A 2 14.04 -53.41 -42.02
N TYR A 3 13.51 -54.60 -41.93
CA TYR A 3 12.39 -54.97 -41.06
C TYR A 3 12.78 -55.16 -39.57
N TYR A 4 14.04 -55.49 -39.28
CA TYR A 4 14.50 -55.69 -37.87
C TYR A 4 14.63 -54.38 -37.09
N ASN A 5 14.88 -53.28 -37.77
CA ASN A 5 14.99 -51.99 -37.10
C ASN A 5 13.63 -51.41 -36.67
N CYS A 6 12.56 -51.64 -37.46
CA CYS A 6 11.22 -51.17 -37.16
C CYS A 6 10.67 -51.76 -35.82
N LYS A 7 10.88 -53.06 -35.59
CA LYS A 7 10.45 -53.72 -34.34
C LYS A 7 11.26 -53.21 -33.10
N ARG A 8 12.51 -52.80 -33.28
CA ARG A 8 13.33 -52.23 -32.21
C ARG A 8 12.83 -50.84 -31.83
N TYR A 9 12.52 -49.99 -32.80
CA TYR A 9 11.97 -48.62 -32.53
C TYR A 9 10.56 -48.73 -31.94
N LEU A 10 9.75 -49.67 -32.36
CA LEU A 10 8.43 -49.92 -31.80
C LEU A 10 8.50 -50.33 -30.31
N LYS A 11 9.45 -51.22 -29.95
CA LYS A 11 9.67 -51.58 -28.56
C LYS A 11 10.22 -50.42 -27.73
N ALA A 12 11.14 -49.62 -28.27
CA ALA A 12 11.65 -48.43 -27.60
C ALA A 12 10.54 -47.38 -27.40
N LEU A 13 9.63 -47.22 -28.36
CA LEU A 13 8.47 -46.33 -28.25
C LEU A 13 7.53 -46.79 -27.12
N TRP A 14 7.25 -48.10 -27.01
CA TRP A 14 6.42 -48.66 -25.95
C TRP A 14 7.05 -48.52 -24.57
N VAL A 15 8.38 -48.69 -24.45
CA VAL A 15 9.10 -48.46 -23.21
C VAL A 15 9.08 -46.98 -22.82
N ALA A 16 9.28 -46.06 -23.76
CA ALA A 16 9.19 -44.63 -23.54
C ALA A 16 7.79 -44.20 -23.11
N LEU A 17 6.74 -44.75 -23.72
CA LEU A 17 5.35 -44.51 -23.38
C LEU A 17 5.02 -45.03 -21.96
N LEU A 18 5.51 -46.20 -21.57
CA LEU A 18 5.36 -46.78 -20.25
C LEU A 18 6.11 -45.94 -19.16
N LEU A 19 7.29 -45.44 -19.49
CA LEU A 19 8.04 -44.52 -18.61
C LEU A 19 7.31 -43.20 -18.43
N PHE A 20 6.66 -42.66 -19.46
CA PHE A 20 5.88 -41.42 -19.37
C PHE A 20 4.59 -41.61 -18.56
N LEU A 21 3.93 -42.76 -18.64
CA LEU A 21 2.76 -43.07 -17.80
C LEU A 21 3.12 -43.37 -16.33
N ALA A 22 4.36 -43.74 -16.05
CA ALA A 22 4.85 -44.02 -14.70
C ALA A 22 5.29 -42.77 -13.94
N MET A 23 5.22 -41.57 -14.56
CA MET A 23 5.54 -40.33 -13.82
C MET A 23 4.52 -40.10 -12.70
N PRO A 24 4.96 -40.11 -11.42
CA PRO A 24 4.07 -39.81 -10.31
C PRO A 24 3.52 -38.40 -10.49
N GLY A 25 2.19 -38.27 -10.43
CA GLY A 25 1.53 -36.95 -10.48
C GLY A 25 2.14 -36.02 -9.43
N VAL A 26 2.64 -34.87 -9.85
CA VAL A 26 3.19 -33.87 -8.95
C VAL A 26 2.06 -33.39 -8.03
N LYS A 27 2.06 -33.86 -6.79
CA LYS A 27 1.13 -33.33 -5.79
C LYS A 27 1.57 -31.91 -5.46
N ALA A 28 0.62 -30.97 -5.45
CA ALA A 28 0.89 -29.61 -5.05
C ALA A 28 1.36 -29.59 -3.58
N GLN A 29 2.61 -29.21 -3.37
CA GLN A 29 3.21 -29.19 -2.06
C GLN A 29 2.70 -28.00 -1.24
N VAL A 30 2.46 -28.20 0.06
CA VAL A 30 2.21 -27.13 1.01
C VAL A 30 3.49 -26.30 1.15
N THR A 31 3.37 -25.00 1.02
CA THR A 31 4.50 -24.07 1.17
C THR A 31 4.20 -23.07 2.28
N VAL A 32 5.14 -22.90 3.20
CA VAL A 32 5.06 -21.93 4.29
C VAL A 32 6.22 -20.96 4.15
N GLU A 33 5.90 -19.68 4.04
CA GLU A 33 6.88 -18.62 3.89
C GLU A 33 6.62 -17.53 4.92
N ALA A 34 7.67 -17.08 5.59
CA ALA A 34 7.65 -15.93 6.48
C ALA A 34 8.60 -14.88 5.91
N THR A 35 8.12 -13.65 5.80
CA THR A 35 8.87 -12.48 5.34
C THR A 35 8.72 -11.35 6.34
N ILE A 36 9.73 -10.50 6.45
CA ILE A 36 9.70 -9.30 7.27
C ILE A 36 9.96 -8.09 6.37
N ASP A 37 9.27 -7.00 6.60
CA ASP A 37 9.37 -5.78 5.79
C ASP A 37 10.68 -5.03 6.02
N SER A 38 11.24 -5.09 7.23
CA SER A 38 12.53 -4.49 7.56
C SER A 38 13.37 -5.44 8.43
N LEU A 39 14.62 -5.63 8.03
CA LEU A 39 15.60 -6.41 8.79
C LEU A 39 16.30 -5.59 9.89
N GLN A 40 16.08 -4.27 9.89
CA GLN A 40 16.71 -3.32 10.79
C GLN A 40 15.69 -2.34 11.33
N LEU A 41 15.64 -2.15 12.63
CA LEU A 41 14.77 -1.22 13.33
C LEU A 41 15.57 -0.35 14.29
N LEU A 42 15.06 0.82 14.58
CA LEU A 42 15.43 1.56 15.78
C LEU A 42 14.59 1.07 16.96
N ILE A 43 15.08 1.26 18.17
CA ILE A 43 14.34 0.95 19.41
C ILE A 43 12.95 1.62 19.36
N GLY A 44 11.90 0.83 19.57
CA GLY A 44 10.51 1.30 19.55
C GLY A 44 9.89 1.44 18.16
N GLU A 45 10.63 1.25 17.07
CA GLU A 45 10.04 1.15 15.74
C GLU A 45 9.29 -0.17 15.54
N GLN A 46 8.38 -0.18 14.60
CA GLN A 46 7.56 -1.33 14.28
C GLN A 46 7.98 -1.95 12.95
N ALA A 47 7.97 -3.28 12.90
CA ALA A 47 8.07 -4.04 11.66
C ALA A 47 6.90 -5.00 11.52
N LYS A 48 6.62 -5.39 10.27
CA LYS A 48 5.57 -6.36 9.94
C LYS A 48 6.17 -7.65 9.46
N ILE A 49 5.80 -8.74 10.12
CA ILE A 49 6.08 -10.10 9.65
C ILE A 49 4.85 -10.61 8.94
N LYS A 50 5.01 -11.02 7.69
CA LYS A 50 3.96 -11.64 6.89
C LYS A 50 4.21 -13.13 6.78
N LEU A 51 3.32 -13.93 7.36
CA LEU A 51 3.28 -15.37 7.24
C LEU A 51 2.33 -15.77 6.13
N GLN A 52 2.83 -16.48 5.12
CA GLN A 52 2.04 -16.94 3.98
C GLN A 52 2.05 -18.47 3.92
N VAL A 53 0.88 -19.05 3.76
CA VAL A 53 0.69 -20.49 3.62
C VAL A 53 -0.06 -20.78 2.34
N SER A 54 0.57 -21.49 1.41
CA SER A 54 -0.06 -21.97 0.18
C SER A 54 -0.36 -23.45 0.30
N MET A 55 -1.63 -23.81 0.19
CA MET A 55 -2.12 -25.20 0.35
C MET A 55 -3.30 -25.49 -0.57
N ASP A 56 -3.72 -26.75 -0.65
CA ASP A 56 -4.92 -27.14 -1.41
C ASP A 56 -6.20 -26.75 -0.67
N ALA A 57 -7.24 -26.38 -1.40
CA ALA A 57 -8.49 -25.83 -0.85
C ALA A 57 -9.22 -26.78 0.13
N ASN A 58 -8.98 -28.08 0.04
CA ASN A 58 -9.66 -29.08 0.88
C ASN A 58 -8.91 -29.40 2.18
N GLN A 59 -7.82 -28.67 2.47
CA GLN A 59 -6.99 -28.92 3.65
C GLN A 59 -7.41 -28.01 4.81
N LYS A 60 -7.22 -28.50 6.05
CA LYS A 60 -7.46 -27.73 7.26
C LYS A 60 -6.16 -27.09 7.72
N LEU A 61 -6.16 -25.76 7.87
CA LEU A 61 -5.02 -25.01 8.38
C LEU A 61 -5.22 -24.66 9.86
N ARG A 62 -4.15 -24.81 10.63
CA ARG A 62 -4.00 -24.28 11.98
C ARG A 62 -2.77 -23.39 12.02
N LEU A 63 -3.01 -22.09 12.18
CA LEU A 63 -1.96 -21.07 12.33
C LEU A 63 -1.44 -21.04 13.77
N PRO A 64 -0.18 -20.60 14.00
CA PRO A 64 0.35 -20.45 15.34
C PRO A 64 -0.40 -19.37 16.10
N LEU A 65 -0.81 -19.67 17.33
CA LEU A 65 -1.39 -18.70 18.26
C LEU A 65 -0.24 -18.00 19.00
N LEU A 66 0.26 -16.93 18.40
CA LEU A 66 1.27 -16.07 19.00
C LEU A 66 0.57 -14.95 19.77
N ARG A 67 0.97 -14.74 21.04
CA ARG A 67 0.46 -13.66 21.89
C ARG A 67 1.64 -12.98 22.56
N ASP A 68 1.53 -11.68 22.72
CA ASP A 68 2.42 -10.83 23.50
C ASP A 68 3.89 -10.82 23.06
N THR A 69 4.53 -11.97 22.94
CA THR A 69 5.97 -12.06 22.66
C THR A 69 6.27 -13.12 21.60
N LEU A 70 7.09 -12.78 20.62
CA LEU A 70 7.58 -13.72 19.61
C LEU A 70 8.83 -14.47 20.10
N VAL A 71 9.79 -13.73 20.61
CA VAL A 71 10.99 -14.18 21.33
C VAL A 71 11.30 -13.16 22.42
N THR A 72 12.11 -13.56 23.42
CA THR A 72 12.53 -12.61 24.48
C THR A 72 13.12 -11.34 23.86
N GLY A 73 12.55 -10.18 24.18
CA GLY A 73 12.95 -8.87 23.66
C GLY A 73 12.26 -8.44 22.36
N VAL A 74 11.39 -9.28 21.74
CA VAL A 74 10.58 -8.89 20.59
C VAL A 74 9.11 -9.10 20.93
N GLU A 75 8.37 -8.02 21.03
CA GLU A 75 6.96 -7.99 21.41
C GLU A 75 6.06 -7.96 20.18
N ILE A 76 4.89 -8.57 20.30
CA ILE A 76 3.85 -8.55 19.29
C ILE A 76 2.81 -7.49 19.70
N LEU A 77 2.68 -6.44 18.90
CA LEU A 77 1.74 -5.35 19.16
C LEU A 77 0.35 -5.67 18.61
N ASP A 78 0.29 -6.28 17.43
CA ASP A 78 -0.97 -6.60 16.77
C ASP A 78 -0.83 -7.86 15.91
N VAL A 79 -1.93 -8.60 15.81
CA VAL A 79 -2.08 -9.77 14.96
C VAL A 79 -3.27 -9.57 14.05
N ALA A 80 -3.02 -9.26 12.79
CA ALA A 80 -4.07 -9.06 11.80
C ALA A 80 -4.88 -10.35 11.58
N LYS A 81 -6.14 -10.19 11.19
CA LYS A 81 -6.96 -11.34 10.79
C LYS A 81 -6.38 -11.99 9.54
N PRO A 82 -6.38 -13.34 9.47
CA PRO A 82 -5.91 -14.03 8.27
C PRO A 82 -6.72 -13.62 7.04
N ASP A 83 -6.04 -13.25 5.97
CA ASP A 83 -6.61 -13.03 4.64
C ASP A 83 -6.44 -14.28 3.79
N THR A 84 -7.48 -14.65 3.03
CA THR A 84 -7.49 -15.85 2.19
C THR A 84 -7.75 -15.49 0.76
N GLN A 85 -6.78 -15.78 -0.11
CA GLN A 85 -6.87 -15.59 -1.55
C GLN A 85 -7.00 -16.96 -2.24
N LEU A 86 -7.92 -17.02 -3.21
CA LEU A 86 -8.19 -18.22 -3.99
C LEU A 86 -7.35 -18.19 -5.26
N LEU A 87 -6.56 -19.25 -5.47
CA LEU A 87 -5.67 -19.41 -6.62
C LEU A 87 -6.09 -20.60 -7.47
N ASN A 88 -5.69 -20.60 -8.75
CA ASN A 88 -5.90 -21.71 -9.67
C ASN A 88 -7.36 -22.21 -9.74
N ASN A 89 -8.31 -21.33 -10.04
CA ASN A 89 -9.74 -21.65 -10.10
C ASN A 89 -10.25 -22.33 -8.82
N ASN A 90 -9.94 -21.77 -7.66
CA ASN A 90 -10.33 -22.22 -6.32
C ASN A 90 -9.75 -23.59 -5.89
N LYS A 91 -8.72 -24.09 -6.58
CA LYS A 91 -8.06 -25.35 -6.19
C LYS A 91 -7.00 -25.15 -5.11
N ARG A 92 -6.43 -23.97 -4.99
CA ARG A 92 -5.42 -23.62 -3.97
C ARG A 92 -5.83 -22.37 -3.20
N TRP A 93 -5.47 -22.36 -1.94
CA TRP A 93 -5.61 -21.23 -1.05
C TRP A 93 -4.24 -20.66 -0.72
N LEU A 94 -4.12 -19.35 -0.77
CA LEU A 94 -3.03 -18.59 -0.20
C LEU A 94 -3.57 -17.84 1.00
N ILE A 95 -3.16 -18.26 2.19
CA ILE A 95 -3.57 -17.62 3.45
C ILE A 95 -2.40 -16.81 3.93
N SER A 96 -2.64 -15.52 4.20
CA SER A 96 -1.64 -14.59 4.72
C SER A 96 -2.09 -13.99 6.04
N GLN A 97 -1.19 -13.96 7.02
CA GLN A 97 -1.39 -13.31 8.31
C GLN A 97 -0.22 -12.39 8.61
N GLU A 98 -0.53 -11.18 9.06
CA GLU A 98 0.48 -10.19 9.43
C GLU A 98 0.57 -10.07 10.95
N TYR A 99 1.80 -9.95 11.44
CA TYR A 99 2.16 -9.71 12.83
C TYR A 99 2.94 -8.40 12.88
N THR A 100 2.45 -7.44 13.65
CA THR A 100 3.18 -6.19 13.92
C THR A 100 4.03 -6.41 15.16
N ILE A 101 5.34 -6.26 15.04
CA ILE A 101 6.30 -6.48 16.11
C ILE A 101 7.08 -5.20 16.43
N THR A 102 7.61 -5.12 17.64
CA THR A 102 8.53 -4.09 18.09
C THR A 102 9.57 -4.65 19.03
N SER A 103 10.63 -3.89 19.29
CA SER A 103 11.61 -4.21 20.34
C SER A 103 12.11 -2.92 20.99
N PHE A 104 12.32 -2.98 22.29
CA PHE A 104 12.84 -1.88 23.08
C PHE A 104 14.30 -2.08 23.51
N ASP A 105 14.92 -3.20 23.11
CA ASP A 105 16.32 -3.51 23.39
C ASP A 105 17.15 -3.55 22.11
N SER A 106 18.33 -2.93 22.13
CA SER A 106 19.27 -2.95 21.01
C SER A 106 20.02 -4.26 20.97
N ALA A 107 19.59 -5.16 20.08
CA ALA A 107 20.17 -6.51 19.92
C ALA A 107 20.00 -7.06 18.50
N LEU A 108 20.66 -8.18 18.24
CA LEU A 108 20.38 -9.02 17.07
C LEU A 108 19.51 -10.19 17.52
N TYR A 109 18.29 -10.23 17.03
CA TYR A 109 17.33 -11.29 17.35
C TYR A 109 17.28 -12.35 16.26
N TYR A 110 17.32 -13.59 16.67
CA TYR A 110 16.98 -14.73 15.85
C TYR A 110 15.50 -15.07 16.04
N LEU A 111 14.72 -14.93 14.97
CA LEU A 111 13.30 -15.27 14.98
C LEU A 111 13.15 -16.72 14.47
N PRO A 112 12.69 -17.64 15.32
CA PRO A 112 12.60 -19.04 14.95
C PRO A 112 11.59 -19.26 13.81
N PRO A 113 11.71 -20.36 13.07
CA PRO A 113 10.73 -20.73 12.06
C PRO A 113 9.31 -20.79 12.62
N PHE A 114 8.36 -20.20 11.91
CA PHE A 114 6.94 -20.32 12.24
C PHE A 114 6.46 -21.73 11.89
N GLU A 115 5.85 -22.39 12.84
CA GLU A 115 5.29 -23.73 12.67
C GLU A 115 3.78 -23.63 12.43
N VAL A 116 3.31 -24.20 11.33
CA VAL A 116 1.90 -24.28 10.97
C VAL A 116 1.50 -25.74 10.76
N PHE A 117 0.26 -26.07 11.05
CA PHE A 117 -0.24 -27.43 10.85
C PHE A 117 -1.27 -27.44 9.72
N VAL A 118 -1.03 -28.30 8.74
CA VAL A 118 -1.96 -28.54 7.63
C VAL A 118 -2.33 -30.03 7.66
N ASN A 119 -3.61 -30.34 7.85
CA ASN A 119 -4.11 -31.71 8.06
C ASN A 119 -3.30 -32.48 9.13
N ASP A 120 -3.00 -31.80 10.27
CA ASP A 120 -2.22 -32.29 11.40
C ASP A 120 -0.74 -32.63 11.09
N GLN A 121 -0.26 -32.29 9.90
CA GLN A 121 1.17 -32.33 9.58
C GLN A 121 1.79 -30.96 9.82
N SER A 122 2.97 -30.96 10.47
CA SER A 122 3.72 -29.73 10.75
C SER A 122 4.55 -29.29 9.55
N TYR A 123 4.44 -28.01 9.21
CA TYR A 123 5.25 -27.33 8.19
C TYR A 123 5.90 -26.11 8.83
N ARG A 124 7.14 -25.82 8.43
CA ARG A 124 7.91 -24.71 9.02
C ARG A 124 8.34 -23.73 7.95
N SER A 125 8.30 -22.45 8.30
CA SER A 125 8.89 -21.39 7.49
C SER A 125 10.42 -21.40 7.59
N LYS A 126 11.07 -20.50 6.87
CA LYS A 126 12.46 -20.15 7.14
C LYS A 126 12.54 -19.29 8.41
N ALA A 127 13.66 -19.37 9.10
CA ALA A 127 13.98 -18.46 10.20
C ALA A 127 14.25 -17.06 9.65
N LEU A 128 13.97 -16.05 10.48
CA LEU A 128 14.24 -14.66 10.18
C LEU A 128 15.27 -14.10 11.19
N ALA A 129 15.84 -12.95 10.87
CA ALA A 129 16.70 -12.19 11.75
C ALA A 129 16.25 -10.75 11.79
N LEU A 130 16.34 -10.13 12.97
CA LEU A 130 15.99 -8.74 13.18
C LEU A 130 17.11 -8.06 13.96
N LYS A 131 17.68 -6.99 13.40
CA LYS A 131 18.67 -6.17 14.09
C LYS A 131 18.01 -4.89 14.59
N VAL A 132 18.10 -4.66 15.90
CA VAL A 132 17.58 -3.45 16.53
C VAL A 132 18.76 -2.57 16.97
N TYR A 133 18.69 -1.30 16.61
CA TYR A 133 19.70 -0.30 16.91
C TYR A 133 19.17 0.72 17.92
N SER A 134 20.04 1.14 18.82
CA SER A 134 19.79 2.31 19.65
C SER A 134 20.07 3.59 18.86
N VAL A 135 19.33 4.65 19.15
CA VAL A 135 19.66 5.98 18.65
C VAL A 135 20.94 6.45 19.37
N PRO A 136 21.99 6.85 18.64
CA PRO A 136 23.17 7.39 19.28
C PRO A 136 22.81 8.70 20.01
N VAL A 137 23.01 8.73 21.32
CA VAL A 137 22.80 9.92 22.15
C VAL A 137 24.17 10.51 22.45
N ASP A 138 24.33 11.83 22.23
CA ASP A 138 25.52 12.53 22.64
C ASP A 138 25.52 12.69 24.17
N THR A 139 26.31 11.86 24.85
CA THR A 139 26.48 11.90 26.30
C THR A 139 27.59 12.87 26.75
N LEU A 140 28.39 13.38 25.78
CA LEU A 140 29.49 14.27 26.08
C LEU A 140 29.02 15.72 26.30
N HIS A 141 27.90 16.09 25.74
CA HIS A 141 27.30 17.42 25.85
C HIS A 141 25.86 17.34 26.37
N PRO A 142 25.64 16.94 27.63
CA PRO A 142 24.31 16.71 28.17
C PRO A 142 23.48 18.00 28.26
N ASP A 143 24.12 19.17 28.22
CA ASP A 143 23.46 20.48 28.29
C ASP A 143 22.98 21.00 26.93
N GLN A 144 23.35 20.34 25.82
CA GLN A 144 22.88 20.69 24.48
C GLN A 144 21.55 19.99 24.16
N PHE A 145 20.50 20.48 24.78
CA PHE A 145 19.16 20.10 24.33
C PHE A 145 18.84 20.82 23.03
N PHE A 146 18.54 20.08 22.01
CA PHE A 146 17.85 20.67 20.87
C PHE A 146 16.51 21.20 21.38
N GLY A 147 16.30 22.50 21.26
CA GLY A 147 15.03 23.13 21.64
C GLY A 147 13.85 22.48 20.89
N PRO A 148 12.63 22.74 21.33
CA PRO A 148 11.45 22.27 20.59
C PRO A 148 11.58 22.74 19.14
N LYS A 149 11.24 21.85 18.20
CA LYS A 149 11.22 22.22 16.78
C LYS A 149 10.34 23.44 16.61
N ASP A 150 10.88 24.47 15.96
CA ASP A 150 10.11 25.66 15.63
C ASP A 150 8.85 25.31 14.85
N ILE A 151 7.79 26.06 15.13
CA ILE A 151 6.56 25.96 14.39
C ILE A 151 6.92 26.31 12.93
N ARG A 152 6.63 25.41 12.03
CA ARG A 152 6.84 25.64 10.59
C ARG A 152 5.94 26.81 10.16
N GLU A 153 6.54 27.96 9.94
CA GLU A 153 5.84 29.09 9.34
C GLU A 153 5.46 28.71 7.90
N VAL A 154 4.18 28.74 7.63
CA VAL A 154 3.67 28.54 6.25
C VAL A 154 3.76 29.90 5.58
N PRO A 155 4.60 30.11 4.56
CA PRO A 155 4.66 31.36 3.85
C PRO A 155 3.32 31.63 3.19
N ILE A 156 2.75 32.82 3.48
CA ILE A 156 1.52 33.28 2.83
C ILE A 156 1.85 33.52 1.36
N THR A 157 1.19 32.78 0.49
CA THR A 157 1.36 32.88 -0.95
C THR A 157 0.31 33.80 -1.56
N TRP A 158 0.61 34.32 -2.76
CA TRP A 158 -0.35 35.14 -3.48
C TRP A 158 -1.69 34.45 -3.72
N ASN A 159 -1.67 33.12 -3.89
CA ASN A 159 -2.89 32.33 -4.06
C ASN A 159 -3.83 32.39 -2.83
N ASP A 160 -3.28 32.59 -1.64
CA ASP A 160 -4.06 32.68 -0.40
C ASP A 160 -4.77 34.03 -0.28
N ILE A 161 -4.14 35.09 -0.80
CA ILE A 161 -4.63 36.45 -0.73
C ILE A 161 -5.47 36.83 -1.96
N ALA A 162 -5.18 36.25 -3.13
CA ALA A 162 -5.83 36.59 -4.40
C ALA A 162 -7.38 36.57 -4.34
N PRO A 163 -8.04 35.56 -3.75
CA PRO A 163 -9.51 35.53 -3.68
C PRO A 163 -10.08 36.70 -2.86
N LEU A 164 -9.37 37.12 -1.82
CA LEU A 164 -9.75 38.26 -0.99
C LEU A 164 -9.62 39.55 -1.77
N VAL A 165 -8.54 39.75 -2.54
CA VAL A 165 -8.31 40.91 -3.37
C VAL A 165 -9.36 41.00 -4.50
N TYR A 166 -9.63 39.87 -5.17
CA TYR A 166 -10.64 39.83 -6.23
C TYR A 166 -12.06 40.10 -5.72
N SER A 167 -12.41 39.57 -4.52
CA SER A 167 -13.71 39.86 -3.92
C SER A 167 -13.88 41.30 -3.53
N ALA A 168 -12.85 41.96 -3.00
CA ALA A 168 -12.84 43.38 -2.68
C ALA A 168 -12.99 44.23 -3.95
N LEU A 169 -12.27 43.87 -5.02
CA LEU A 169 -12.36 44.59 -6.31
C LEU A 169 -13.76 44.45 -6.92
N ALA A 170 -14.35 43.26 -6.88
CA ALA A 170 -15.69 43.01 -7.36
C ALA A 170 -16.75 43.82 -6.58
N MET A 171 -16.61 43.92 -5.26
CA MET A 171 -17.48 44.78 -4.44
C MET A 171 -17.36 46.27 -4.80
N LEU A 172 -16.15 46.75 -5.05
CA LEU A 172 -15.90 48.13 -5.48
C LEU A 172 -16.57 48.43 -6.81
N ILE A 173 -16.43 47.52 -7.78
CA ILE A 173 -17.06 47.69 -9.12
C ILE A 173 -18.60 47.68 -8.99
N LEU A 174 -19.16 46.73 -8.22
CA LEU A 174 -20.61 46.65 -7.98
C LEU A 174 -21.12 47.92 -7.27
N GLY A 175 -20.41 48.43 -6.27
CA GLY A 175 -20.72 49.67 -5.58
C GLY A 175 -20.70 50.87 -6.51
N ALA A 176 -19.66 51.02 -7.33
CA ALA A 176 -19.55 52.07 -8.32
C ALA A 176 -20.68 52.00 -9.38
N ALA A 177 -21.02 50.81 -9.85
CA ALA A 177 -22.12 50.57 -10.75
C ALA A 177 -23.47 50.95 -10.12
N ALA A 178 -23.70 50.55 -8.87
CA ALA A 178 -24.93 50.91 -8.14
C ALA A 178 -25.07 52.44 -7.99
N VAL A 179 -24.00 53.12 -7.57
CA VAL A 179 -23.98 54.61 -7.48
C VAL A 179 -24.26 55.25 -8.84
N PHE A 180 -23.62 54.77 -9.90
CA PHE A 180 -23.86 55.24 -11.25
C PHE A 180 -25.32 55.09 -11.70
N PHE A 181 -25.94 53.96 -11.45
CA PHE A 181 -27.34 53.70 -11.77
C PHE A 181 -28.29 54.56 -10.93
N ILE A 182 -28.02 54.77 -9.63
CA ILE A 182 -28.81 55.63 -8.75
C ILE A 182 -28.78 57.09 -9.21
N ILE A 183 -27.58 57.63 -9.52
CA ILE A 183 -27.44 59.00 -10.01
C ILE A 183 -28.17 59.17 -11.35
N ARG A 184 -28.01 58.19 -12.25
CA ARG A 184 -28.64 58.26 -13.57
C ARG A 184 -30.17 58.15 -13.52
N TYR A 185 -30.67 57.29 -12.60
CA TYR A 185 -32.12 57.20 -12.37
C TYR A 185 -32.68 58.47 -11.77
N ARG A 186 -31.98 59.12 -10.84
CA ARG A 186 -32.38 60.41 -10.23
C ARG A 186 -32.39 61.57 -11.23
N ASP A 187 -31.46 61.57 -12.19
CA ASP A 187 -31.35 62.59 -13.22
C ASP A 187 -32.28 62.36 -14.43
N ASN A 188 -33.12 61.31 -14.41
CA ASN A 188 -34.01 60.91 -15.53
C ASN A 188 -33.28 60.75 -16.87
N LYS A 189 -32.00 60.41 -16.91
CA LYS A 189 -31.22 60.25 -18.14
C LYS A 189 -31.38 58.88 -18.70
N PRO A 190 -31.66 58.62 -19.98
CA PRO A 190 -31.79 57.28 -20.54
C PRO A 190 -30.47 56.52 -20.44
N ILE A 191 -30.54 55.25 -20.02
CA ILE A 191 -29.38 54.39 -19.83
C ILE A 191 -28.71 54.05 -21.15
N ILE A 192 -29.49 53.98 -22.23
CA ILE A 192 -29.00 53.71 -23.59
C ILE A 192 -29.45 54.86 -24.52
N LYS A 193 -28.50 55.50 -25.16
CA LYS A 193 -28.83 56.47 -26.26
C LYS A 193 -29.24 55.64 -27.48
N ILE A 194 -30.55 55.61 -27.76
CA ILE A 194 -31.06 55.08 -29.04
C ILE A 194 -30.70 56.08 -30.15
N ILE A 195 -29.77 55.75 -31.03
CA ILE A 195 -29.45 56.47 -32.24
C ILE A 195 -30.63 56.22 -33.18
N LYS A 196 -31.51 57.22 -33.33
CA LYS A 196 -32.52 57.23 -34.39
C LYS A 196 -31.78 57.36 -35.72
N ILE A 197 -31.74 56.25 -36.46
CA ILE A 197 -31.35 56.32 -37.88
C ILE A 197 -32.53 56.93 -38.64
N GLU A 198 -32.36 58.13 -39.05
CA GLU A 198 -33.30 58.82 -39.94
C GLU A 198 -33.20 58.26 -41.35
N ILE A 199 -34.15 57.36 -41.68
CA ILE A 199 -34.26 56.77 -43.02
C ILE A 199 -34.82 57.92 -43.89
N GLY A 200 -33.93 58.56 -44.67
CA GLY A 200 -34.31 59.57 -45.65
C GLY A 200 -35.35 58.99 -46.62
N ARG A 201 -36.54 59.64 -46.72
CA ARG A 201 -37.53 59.38 -47.78
C ARG A 201 -36.96 59.84 -49.07
N ALA A 202 -36.64 58.99 -50.00
CA ALA A 202 -36.44 59.31 -51.38
C ALA A 202 -37.80 59.75 -51.97
N HIS A 203 -37.90 60.95 -52.37
CA HIS A 203 -38.99 61.41 -53.23
C HIS A 203 -38.71 60.94 -54.67
N VAL A 204 -39.67 60.23 -55.23
CA VAL A 204 -39.87 60.07 -56.67
C VAL A 204 -40.76 61.18 -57.13
#